data_b102269a5ea574c541ef41e5589de5aa
#
_entry.id   b102269a5ea574c541ef41e5589de5aa
#
_cell.length_a   1.000
_cell.length_b   1.000
_cell.length_c   1.000
_cell.angle_alpha   90.00
_cell.angle_beta   90.00
_cell.angle_gamma   90.00
#
_symmetry.space_group_name_H-M   'P 1'
#
loop_
_entity.id
_entity.type
_entity.pdbx_description
1 polymer ?
#
loop_
_entity_poly.entity_id
_entity_poly.type
_entity_poly.pdbx_seq_one_letter_code
_entity_poly.pdbx_strand_id
1 'polypeptide(L)'
;MLEVEDALARVLECALPLAPESVPLMAALGRVLAVDVTSPEALPPFDNSAMDGFALPLTGGVAAAGSEFAVVGEHAAGDAAQGLNVACEIMTGARLPTGLDA
;
A
#
# COMPACT_ATOMS: atom_id res chain seq x y z
N MET A 1 -23.34 -34.48 31.55
CA MET A 1 -23.52 -33.88 30.20
C MET A 1 -22.20 -33.11 29.91
N LEU A 2 -21.65 -33.19 28.72
CA LEU A 2 -20.43 -32.47 28.40
C LEU A 2 -20.83 -31.04 28.02
N GLU A 3 -20.15 -30.03 28.57
CA GLU A 3 -20.37 -28.62 28.19
C GLU A 3 -19.83 -28.39 26.78
N VAL A 4 -20.34 -27.37 26.11
CA VAL A 4 -19.97 -27.06 24.69
C VAL A 4 -18.50 -26.79 24.55
N GLU A 5 -17.92 -26.01 25.46
CA GLU A 5 -16.52 -25.66 25.51
C GLU A 5 -15.61 -26.88 25.66
N ASP A 6 -15.98 -27.83 26.53
CA ASP A 6 -15.23 -29.06 26.73
C ASP A 6 -15.33 -29.96 25.50
N ALA A 7 -16.49 -30.00 24.85
CA ALA A 7 -16.67 -30.74 23.61
C ALA A 7 -15.82 -30.18 22.48
N LEU A 8 -15.79 -28.86 22.33
CA LEU A 8 -14.99 -28.17 21.33
C LEU A 8 -13.49 -28.41 21.58
N ALA A 9 -13.03 -28.28 22.81
CA ALA A 9 -11.63 -28.55 23.17
C ALA A 9 -11.20 -29.96 22.77
N ARG A 10 -12.02 -30.97 23.06
CA ARG A 10 -11.73 -32.35 22.68
C ARG A 10 -11.70 -32.60 21.16
N VAL A 11 -12.56 -31.91 20.42
CA VAL A 11 -12.54 -31.96 18.94
C VAL A 11 -11.26 -31.37 18.41
N LEU A 12 -10.85 -30.21 18.94
CA LEU A 12 -9.63 -29.51 18.53
C LEU A 12 -8.36 -30.29 18.88
N GLU A 13 -8.32 -30.99 20.00
CA GLU A 13 -7.21 -31.88 20.36
C GLU A 13 -6.98 -33.00 19.33
N CYS A 14 -8.03 -33.44 18.66
CA CYS A 14 -7.96 -34.47 17.62
C CYS A 14 -7.67 -33.87 16.22
N ALA A 15 -7.78 -32.58 16.05
CA ALA A 15 -7.57 -31.88 14.76
C ALA A 15 -6.08 -31.64 14.54
N LEU A 16 -5.40 -32.53 13.88
CA LEU A 16 -3.99 -32.36 13.52
C LEU A 16 -3.87 -31.62 12.19
N PRO A 17 -3.01 -30.59 12.10
CA PRO A 17 -2.71 -29.94 10.83
C PRO A 17 -2.16 -30.94 9.81
N LEU A 18 -2.61 -30.84 8.57
CA LEU A 18 -2.02 -31.57 7.45
C LEU A 18 -0.61 -31.08 7.16
N ALA A 19 0.23 -31.93 6.61
CA ALA A 19 1.56 -31.52 6.17
C ALA A 19 1.44 -30.43 5.08
N PRO A 20 2.25 -29.35 5.13
CA PRO A 20 2.24 -28.33 4.10
C PRO A 20 2.78 -28.88 2.78
N GLU A 21 2.21 -28.41 1.68
CA GLU A 21 2.66 -28.73 0.32
C GLU A 21 2.84 -27.45 -0.51
N SER A 22 3.77 -27.49 -1.46
CA SER A 22 3.96 -26.41 -2.42
C SER A 22 3.11 -26.66 -3.65
N VAL A 23 2.28 -25.68 -4.01
CA VAL A 23 1.37 -25.77 -5.17
C VAL A 23 1.51 -24.54 -6.06
N PRO A 24 1.26 -24.65 -7.37
CA PRO A 24 1.16 -23.50 -8.25
C PRO A 24 0.08 -22.51 -7.75
N LEU A 25 0.29 -21.21 -7.93
CA LEU A 25 -0.63 -20.16 -7.47
C LEU A 25 -2.08 -20.40 -7.91
N MET A 26 -2.28 -20.81 -9.16
CA MET A 26 -3.63 -21.06 -9.71
C MET A 26 -4.32 -22.28 -9.05
N ALA A 27 -3.56 -23.18 -8.44
CA ALA A 27 -4.09 -24.33 -7.71
C ALA A 27 -4.26 -24.04 -6.20
N ALA A 28 -3.92 -22.85 -5.74
CA ALA A 28 -4.02 -22.46 -4.34
C ALA A 28 -5.41 -21.99 -3.93
N LEU A 29 -6.32 -21.75 -4.87
CA LEU A 29 -7.69 -21.33 -4.57
C LEU A 29 -8.40 -22.33 -3.64
N GLY A 30 -8.94 -21.83 -2.55
CA GLY A 30 -9.65 -22.63 -1.53
C GLY A 30 -8.73 -23.37 -0.55
N ARG A 31 -7.41 -23.17 -0.62
CA ARG A 31 -6.44 -23.70 0.34
C ARG A 31 -6.14 -22.71 1.46
N VAL A 32 -5.60 -23.23 2.54
CA VAL A 32 -5.15 -22.42 3.69
C VAL A 32 -3.64 -22.28 3.63
N LEU A 33 -3.15 -21.05 3.83
CA LEU A 33 -1.72 -20.80 3.91
C LEU A 33 -1.09 -21.51 5.10
N ALA A 34 -0.03 -22.25 4.86
CA ALA A 34 0.75 -22.92 5.89
C ALA A 34 1.81 -22.02 6.54
N VAL A 35 2.18 -20.95 5.85
CA VAL A 35 3.11 -19.91 6.32
C VAL A 35 2.61 -18.55 5.90
N ASP A 36 2.97 -17.52 6.64
CA ASP A 36 2.65 -16.15 6.29
C ASP A 36 3.32 -15.75 4.97
N VAL A 37 2.59 -15.00 4.15
CA VAL A 37 3.12 -14.38 2.94
C VAL A 37 3.31 -12.91 3.20
N THR A 38 4.56 -12.46 3.13
CA THR A 38 4.92 -11.05 3.31
C THR A 38 5.41 -10.47 2.00
N SER A 39 5.06 -9.20 1.74
CA SER A 39 5.63 -8.48 0.60
C SER A 39 7.10 -8.17 0.87
N PRO A 40 8.01 -8.44 -0.09
CA PRO A 40 9.43 -8.06 0.04
C PRO A 40 9.65 -6.55 -0.14
N GLU A 41 8.65 -5.82 -0.61
CA GLU A 41 8.72 -4.39 -0.93
C GLU A 41 7.53 -3.65 -0.31
N ALA A 42 7.71 -2.35 -0.06
CA ALA A 42 6.59 -1.48 0.28
C ALA A 42 5.60 -1.38 -0.89
N LEU A 43 4.30 -1.30 -0.59
CA LEU A 43 3.24 -1.12 -1.58
C LEU A 43 2.37 0.07 -1.17
N PRO A 44 2.37 1.13 -1.96
CA PRO A 44 3.15 1.35 -3.20
C PRO A 44 4.66 1.45 -2.96
N PRO A 45 5.51 1.18 -3.98
CA PRO A 45 6.98 1.18 -3.83
C PRO A 45 7.58 2.60 -3.85
N PHE A 46 6.76 3.62 -3.90
CA PHE A 46 7.12 5.04 -3.89
C PHE A 46 5.97 5.87 -3.34
N ASP A 47 6.26 7.08 -2.92
CA ASP A 47 5.24 8.06 -2.53
C ASP A 47 4.43 8.46 -3.77
N ASN A 48 3.12 8.33 -3.67
CA ASN A 48 2.20 8.64 -4.78
C ASN A 48 1.02 9.47 -4.29
N SER A 49 0.45 10.24 -5.19
CA SER A 49 -0.74 11.03 -4.89
C SER A 49 -1.97 10.12 -4.71
N ALA A 50 -2.70 10.35 -3.64
CA ALA A 50 -3.97 9.67 -3.38
C ALA A 50 -5.15 10.35 -4.10
N MET A 51 -4.99 11.59 -4.54
CA MET A 51 -6.05 12.43 -5.15
C MET A 51 -5.47 13.29 -6.25
N ASP A 52 -6.33 13.77 -7.16
CA ASP A 52 -5.96 14.82 -8.08
C ASP A 52 -5.81 16.15 -7.34
N GLY A 53 -4.78 16.92 -7.67
CA GLY A 53 -4.47 18.16 -6.97
C GLY A 53 -3.12 18.76 -7.39
N PHE A 54 -2.38 19.29 -6.42
CA PHE A 54 -1.10 19.95 -6.66
C PHE A 54 -0.04 19.42 -5.69
N ALA A 55 1.12 19.08 -6.20
CA ALA A 55 2.31 18.84 -5.42
C ALA A 55 3.09 20.14 -5.24
N LEU A 56 3.48 20.45 -3.99
CA LEU A 56 4.04 21.76 -3.60
C LEU A 56 5.44 21.59 -2.98
N PRO A 57 6.37 22.53 -3.21
CA PRO A 57 7.70 22.52 -2.59
C PRO A 57 7.66 23.12 -1.16
N LEU A 58 7.06 22.40 -0.20
CA LEU A 58 6.85 22.90 1.17
C LEU A 58 8.00 22.59 2.13
N THR A 59 8.95 21.74 1.75
CA THR A 59 10.07 21.29 2.60
C THR A 59 9.64 20.79 3.99
N GLY A 60 8.60 19.95 4.01
CA GLY A 60 8.03 19.38 5.24
C GLY A 60 7.18 20.33 6.06
N GLY A 61 6.89 21.51 5.53
CA GLY A 61 6.09 22.55 6.17
C GLY A 61 4.62 22.54 5.73
N VAL A 62 3.93 23.60 6.11
CA VAL A 62 2.55 23.89 5.71
C VAL A 62 2.52 25.22 4.99
N ALA A 63 1.81 25.29 3.86
CA ALA A 63 1.60 26.56 3.19
C ALA A 63 0.81 27.52 4.09
N ALA A 64 1.31 28.76 4.24
CA ALA A 64 0.57 29.79 4.95
C ALA A 64 -0.66 30.20 4.14
N ALA A 65 -1.71 30.63 4.83
CA ALA A 65 -2.89 31.14 4.15
C ALA A 65 -2.53 32.35 3.26
N GLY A 66 -2.94 32.31 1.98
CA GLY A 66 -2.62 33.33 0.99
C GLY A 66 -1.29 33.13 0.25
N SER A 67 -0.57 32.01 0.50
CA SER A 67 0.61 31.66 -0.30
C SER A 67 0.21 31.41 -1.76
N GLU A 68 1.04 31.88 -2.68
CA GLU A 68 0.88 31.67 -4.12
C GLU A 68 2.05 30.83 -4.64
N PHE A 69 1.75 29.84 -5.48
CA PHE A 69 2.73 28.96 -6.09
C PHE A 69 2.62 29.00 -7.60
N ALA A 70 3.77 29.16 -8.28
CA ALA A 70 3.82 28.96 -9.73
C ALA A 70 3.68 27.48 -10.05
N VAL A 71 2.68 27.11 -10.84
CA VAL A 71 2.45 25.73 -11.27
C VAL A 71 3.07 25.52 -12.64
N VAL A 72 3.89 24.47 -12.78
CA VAL A 72 4.52 24.10 -14.05
C VAL A 72 4.17 22.66 -14.41
N GLY A 73 3.44 22.51 -15.48
CA GLY A 73 3.09 21.20 -16.04
C GLY A 73 2.16 20.36 -15.16
N GLU A 74 1.95 19.15 -15.65
CA GLU A 74 1.12 18.11 -15.06
C GLU A 74 1.96 16.84 -14.90
N HIS A 75 1.69 16.06 -13.88
CA HIS A 75 2.34 14.79 -13.60
C HIS A 75 1.30 13.70 -13.38
N ALA A 76 1.26 12.74 -14.29
CA ALA A 76 0.26 11.68 -14.31
C ALA A 76 0.84 10.31 -13.87
N ALA A 77 -0.05 9.36 -13.58
CA ALA A 77 0.34 8.00 -13.28
C ALA A 77 1.04 7.36 -14.49
N GLY A 78 2.22 6.82 -14.26
CA GLY A 78 3.07 6.23 -15.31
C GLY A 78 4.15 7.16 -15.84
N ASP A 79 4.13 8.44 -15.49
CA ASP A 79 5.21 9.35 -15.83
C ASP A 79 6.53 8.97 -15.16
N ALA A 80 7.64 9.29 -15.84
CA ALA A 80 8.97 9.04 -15.31
C ALA A 80 9.21 9.86 -14.04
N ALA A 81 9.92 9.27 -13.08
CA ALA A 81 10.36 9.99 -11.90
C ALA A 81 11.21 11.22 -12.29
N GLN A 82 10.86 12.37 -11.75
CA GLN A 82 11.60 13.61 -11.96
C GLN A 82 11.74 14.39 -10.66
N GLY A 83 12.73 15.27 -10.60
CA GLY A 83 12.91 16.20 -9.51
C GLY A 83 12.33 17.58 -9.90
N LEU A 84 11.54 18.16 -9.02
CA LEU A 84 10.96 19.50 -9.20
C LEU A 84 11.18 20.32 -7.93
N ASN A 85 11.30 21.63 -8.11
CA ASN A 85 11.37 22.60 -7.01
C ASN A 85 10.30 23.71 -7.14
N VAL A 86 9.32 23.46 -7.99
CA VAL A 86 8.15 24.32 -8.26
C VAL A 86 6.91 23.45 -8.26
N ALA A 87 5.77 24.01 -7.92
CA ALA A 87 4.53 23.27 -7.87
C ALA A 87 4.15 22.69 -9.25
N CYS A 88 3.54 21.52 -9.26
CA CYS A 88 2.94 20.92 -10.45
C CYS A 88 1.54 20.39 -10.16
N GLU A 89 0.69 20.31 -11.17
CA GLU A 89 -0.54 19.55 -11.10
C GLU A 89 -0.19 18.06 -11.01
N ILE A 90 -0.87 17.31 -10.16
CA ILE A 90 -0.59 15.88 -9.96
C ILE A 90 -1.88 15.10 -9.97
N MET A 91 -1.88 13.97 -10.66
CA MET A 91 -3.03 13.09 -10.78
C MET A 91 -2.94 11.91 -9.82
N THR A 92 -4.09 11.35 -9.46
CA THR A 92 -4.20 10.16 -8.61
C THR A 92 -3.32 9.02 -9.13
N GLY A 93 -2.53 8.43 -8.24
CA GLY A 93 -1.60 7.35 -8.55
C GLY A 93 -0.27 7.81 -9.17
N ALA A 94 -0.12 9.08 -9.49
CA ALA A 94 1.15 9.62 -9.97
C ALA A 94 2.20 9.60 -8.85
N ARG A 95 3.44 9.27 -9.22
CA ARG A 95 4.57 9.33 -8.30
C ARG A 95 4.84 10.79 -7.91
N LEU A 96 5.01 11.04 -6.63
CA LEU A 96 5.37 12.38 -6.15
C LEU A 96 6.77 12.76 -6.66
N PRO A 97 6.93 13.90 -7.37
CA PRO A 97 8.23 14.36 -7.81
C PRO A 97 9.16 14.65 -6.65
N THR A 98 10.43 14.26 -6.77
CA THR A 98 11.43 14.51 -5.72
C THR A 98 11.62 16.01 -5.50
N GLY A 99 11.51 16.45 -4.26
CA GLY A 99 11.59 17.87 -3.86
C GLY A 99 10.24 18.54 -3.69
N LEU A 100 9.16 17.81 -3.93
CA LEU A 100 7.81 18.25 -3.62
C LEU A 100 7.24 17.41 -2.45
N ASP A 101 6.36 18.01 -1.72
CA ASP A 101 5.69 17.39 -0.59
C ASP A 101 4.19 17.31 -0.85
N ALA A 102 3.25 17.49 -0.40
CA ALA A 102 1.84 17.35 -0.73
C ALA A 102 1.39 18.42 -1.72
#